data_3416ecdcb537faf54c42b3b4c6f2c842
#
_entry.id   3416ecdcb537faf54c42b3b4c6f2c842
#
_cell.length_a   1.000
_cell.length_b   1.000
_cell.length_c   1.000
_cell.angle_alpha   90.00
_cell.angle_beta   90.00
_cell.angle_gamma   90.00
#
_symmetry.space_group_name_H-M   'P 1'
#
loop_
_entity.id
_entity.type
_entity.pdbx_description
1 polymer ?
#
loop_
_entity_poly.entity_id
_entity_poly.type
_entity_poly.pdbx_seq_one_letter_code
_entity_poly.pdbx_strand_id
1 'polypeptide(L)'
;MLKRLNRLWLLFKSRRAVRRLNALTLRNARGNLVKTRLIELGIQASERGIDTLTARQQLVLRTSSALGIIHNGGFRYFLEGDQPLAPVADGFRTLGFNDAAACDSVIALVAAQPQFTEEARRGAIIEASKGAPQFDTEDSAVFQVPWSELEAAIGRYMRRSPRDFPGVP
;
A
#
# COMPACT_ATOMS: atom_id res chain seq x y z
N MET A 1 -3.68 35.32 17.28
CA MET A 1 -3.21 35.47 15.88
C MET A 1 -1.91 34.75 15.57
N LEU A 2 -0.87 34.89 16.39
CA LEU A 2 0.44 34.25 16.20
C LEU A 2 0.43 32.69 16.08
N LYS A 3 -0.42 32.01 16.87
CA LYS A 3 -0.50 30.53 16.84
C LYS A 3 -1.04 29.98 15.51
N ARG A 4 -1.89 30.72 14.80
CA ARG A 4 -2.41 30.35 13.47
C ARG A 4 -1.34 30.53 12.37
N LEU A 5 -0.55 31.58 12.45
CA LEU A 5 0.56 31.85 11.53
C LEU A 5 1.67 30.81 11.64
N ASN A 6 2.03 30.40 12.87
CA ASN A 6 3.01 29.32 13.09
C ASN A 6 2.54 27.96 12.53
N ARG A 7 1.25 27.63 12.65
CA ARG A 7 0.68 26.39 12.09
C ARG A 7 0.71 26.38 10.56
N LEU A 8 0.36 27.49 9.92
CA LEU A 8 0.41 27.64 8.45
C LEU A 8 1.86 27.59 7.95
N TRP A 9 2.81 28.16 8.66
CA TRP A 9 4.23 28.14 8.29
C TRP A 9 4.85 26.74 8.42
N LEU A 10 4.50 25.98 9.47
CA LEU A 10 4.88 24.57 9.64
C LEU A 10 4.31 23.68 8.54
N LEU A 11 3.03 23.88 8.17
CA LEU A 11 2.39 23.16 7.06
C LEU A 11 3.05 23.50 5.72
N PHE A 12 3.46 24.74 5.51
CA PHE A 12 4.14 25.16 4.29
C PHE A 12 5.57 24.57 4.18
N LYS A 13 6.31 24.53 5.30
CA LYS A 13 7.61 23.87 5.37
C LYS A 13 7.51 22.36 5.14
N SER A 14 6.52 21.69 5.74
CA SER A 14 6.31 20.27 5.55
C SER A 14 5.96 19.92 4.09
N ARG A 15 5.08 20.67 3.43
CA ARG A 15 4.76 20.50 2.01
C ARG A 15 5.97 20.68 1.10
N ARG A 16 6.85 21.65 1.41
CA ARG A 16 8.08 21.90 0.64
C ARG A 16 9.11 20.77 0.84
N ALA A 17 9.22 20.25 2.05
CA ALA A 17 10.06 19.09 2.37
C ALA A 17 9.57 17.83 1.64
N VAL A 18 8.26 17.56 1.69
CA VAL A 18 7.64 16.43 0.97
C VAL A 18 7.88 16.55 -0.55
N ARG A 19 7.66 17.72 -1.15
CA ARG A 19 7.93 17.91 -2.58
C ARG A 19 9.40 17.67 -2.95
N ARG A 20 10.35 18.07 -2.10
CA ARG A 20 11.78 17.81 -2.33
C ARG A 20 12.10 16.32 -2.21
N LEU A 21 11.53 15.63 -1.23
CA LEU A 21 11.69 14.19 -1.05
C LEU A 21 11.12 13.43 -2.26
N ASN A 22 9.93 13.79 -2.71
CA ASN A 22 9.29 13.21 -3.89
C ASN A 22 10.16 13.41 -5.15
N ALA A 23 10.73 14.59 -5.35
CA ALA A 23 11.62 14.88 -6.48
C ALA A 23 12.92 14.03 -6.44
N LEU A 24 13.51 13.86 -5.24
CA LEU A 24 14.67 12.98 -5.04
C LEU A 24 14.33 11.52 -5.31
N THR A 25 13.19 11.04 -4.82
CA THR A 25 12.72 9.67 -5.01
C THR A 25 12.49 9.37 -6.49
N LEU A 26 11.85 10.27 -7.21
CA LEU A 26 11.67 10.18 -8.68
C LEU A 26 13.01 10.18 -9.41
N ARG A 27 13.95 11.03 -9.00
CA ARG A 27 15.29 11.07 -9.61
C ARG A 27 16.04 9.74 -9.43
N ASN A 28 15.94 9.13 -8.26
CA ASN A 28 16.58 7.85 -7.96
C ASN A 28 15.92 6.66 -8.66
N ALA A 29 14.66 6.78 -9.06
CA ALA A 29 13.92 5.75 -9.80
C ALA A 29 14.13 5.83 -11.33
N ARG A 30 14.86 6.85 -11.83
CA ARG A 30 15.14 7.01 -13.27
C ARG A 30 15.82 5.76 -13.82
N GLY A 31 15.27 5.23 -14.91
CA GLY A 31 15.72 3.98 -15.54
C GLY A 31 14.81 2.79 -15.25
N ASN A 32 13.98 2.85 -14.20
CA ASN A 32 12.94 1.86 -13.94
C ASN A 32 11.56 2.49 -14.09
N LEU A 33 10.94 2.31 -15.25
CA LEU A 33 9.66 2.95 -15.57
C LEU A 33 8.51 2.51 -14.67
N VAL A 34 8.47 1.24 -14.26
CA VAL A 34 7.44 0.72 -13.35
C VAL A 34 7.56 1.41 -11.99
N LYS A 35 8.76 1.44 -11.44
CA LYS A 35 9.04 2.09 -10.15
C LYS A 35 8.74 3.59 -10.21
N THR A 36 9.17 4.26 -11.27
CA THR A 36 8.87 5.69 -11.48
C THR A 36 7.37 5.91 -11.48
N ARG A 37 6.61 5.08 -12.22
CA ARG A 37 5.16 5.21 -12.31
C ARG A 37 4.45 4.96 -10.98
N LEU A 38 4.88 3.95 -10.21
CA LEU A 38 4.34 3.72 -8.87
C LEU A 38 4.56 4.91 -7.94
N ILE A 39 5.72 5.54 -8.00
CA ILE A 39 6.03 6.74 -7.21
C ILE A 39 5.14 7.91 -7.63
N GLU A 40 4.95 8.14 -8.94
CA GLU A 40 4.06 9.19 -9.45
C GLU A 40 2.62 8.99 -8.98
N LEU A 41 2.11 7.75 -9.03
CA LEU A 41 0.77 7.41 -8.52
C LEU A 41 0.68 7.66 -7.01
N GLY A 42 1.70 7.29 -6.25
CA GLY A 42 1.77 7.55 -4.81
C GLY A 42 1.76 9.05 -4.48
N ILE A 43 2.48 9.85 -5.24
CA ILE A 43 2.47 11.33 -5.12
C ILE A 43 1.08 11.87 -5.43
N GLN A 44 0.47 11.45 -6.56
CA GLN A 44 -0.87 11.87 -6.94
C GLN A 44 -1.90 11.50 -5.89
N ALA A 45 -1.88 10.27 -5.38
CA ALA A 45 -2.77 9.82 -4.31
C ALA A 45 -2.61 10.63 -3.02
N SER A 46 -1.37 10.95 -2.66
CA SER A 46 -1.06 11.77 -1.46
C SER A 46 -1.52 13.23 -1.59
N GLU A 47 -1.42 13.81 -2.79
CA GLU A 47 -1.75 15.23 -3.02
C GLU A 47 -3.24 15.47 -3.29
N ARG A 48 -3.91 14.52 -3.94
CA ARG A 48 -5.27 14.70 -4.47
C ARG A 48 -6.28 13.68 -3.97
N GLY A 49 -5.84 12.67 -3.24
CA GLY A 49 -6.63 11.54 -2.81
C GLY A 49 -6.54 10.36 -3.77
N ILE A 50 -6.63 9.15 -3.21
CA ILE A 50 -6.53 7.91 -3.99
C ILE A 50 -7.69 7.74 -4.97
N ASP A 51 -8.85 8.33 -4.69
CA ASP A 51 -10.05 8.27 -5.54
C ASP A 51 -9.89 9.04 -6.87
N THR A 52 -8.85 9.84 -7.01
CA THR A 52 -8.51 10.49 -8.29
C THR A 52 -7.79 9.55 -9.26
N LEU A 53 -7.38 8.38 -8.79
CA LEU A 53 -6.76 7.34 -9.59
C LEU A 53 -7.82 6.42 -10.21
N THR A 54 -7.55 5.88 -11.41
CA THR A 54 -8.40 4.83 -11.98
C THR A 54 -8.35 3.57 -11.12
N ALA A 55 -9.35 2.69 -11.22
CA ALA A 55 -9.38 1.44 -10.48
C ALA A 55 -8.11 0.60 -10.70
N ARG A 56 -7.56 0.59 -11.91
CA ARG A 56 -6.31 -0.12 -12.23
C ARG A 56 -5.09 0.51 -11.59
N GLN A 57 -5.04 1.83 -11.53
CA GLN A 57 -3.97 2.57 -10.86
C GLN A 57 -4.02 2.36 -9.35
N GLN A 58 -5.22 2.39 -8.76
CA GLN A 58 -5.43 2.07 -7.34
C GLN A 58 -4.98 0.65 -7.03
N LEU A 59 -5.33 -0.34 -7.87
CA LEU A 59 -4.95 -1.73 -7.70
C LEU A 59 -3.43 -1.87 -7.56
N VAL A 60 -2.66 -1.38 -8.53
CA VAL A 60 -1.20 -1.54 -8.50
C VAL A 60 -0.56 -0.76 -7.35
N LEU A 61 -1.07 0.43 -7.03
CA LEU A 61 -0.56 1.24 -5.93
C LEU A 61 -0.82 0.57 -4.58
N ARG A 62 -2.06 0.12 -4.33
CA ARG A 62 -2.44 -0.55 -3.07
C ARG A 62 -1.65 -1.84 -2.87
N THR A 63 -1.54 -2.68 -3.91
CA THR A 63 -0.81 -3.96 -3.81
C THR A 63 0.67 -3.75 -3.56
N SER A 64 1.32 -2.82 -4.27
CA SER A 64 2.73 -2.52 -4.04
C SER A 64 3.00 -1.91 -2.67
N SER A 65 2.14 -1.01 -2.21
CA SER A 65 2.25 -0.40 -0.87
C SER A 65 2.06 -1.44 0.22
N ALA A 66 1.06 -2.31 0.07
CA ALA A 66 0.77 -3.37 1.03
C ALA A 66 1.95 -4.35 1.16
N LEU A 67 2.55 -4.80 0.05
CA LEU A 67 3.74 -5.65 0.12
C LEU A 67 4.86 -4.97 0.91
N GLY A 68 5.13 -3.69 0.63
CA GLY A 68 6.15 -2.93 1.37
C GLY A 68 5.86 -2.83 2.86
N ILE A 69 4.60 -2.61 3.25
CA ILE A 69 4.19 -2.52 4.65
C ILE A 69 4.31 -3.88 5.34
N ILE A 70 3.80 -4.95 4.71
CA ILE A 70 3.83 -6.31 5.27
C ILE A 70 5.27 -6.80 5.38
N HIS A 71 6.13 -6.56 4.39
CA HIS A 71 7.56 -6.88 4.47
C HIS A 71 8.31 -6.17 5.62
N ASN A 72 7.82 -5.01 6.06
CA ASN A 72 8.43 -4.26 7.15
C ASN A 72 7.95 -4.66 8.55
N GLY A 73 6.76 -5.23 8.68
CA GLY A 73 6.21 -5.51 10.01
C GLY A 73 5.05 -6.48 10.04
N GLY A 74 4.84 -7.26 8.97
CA GLY A 74 3.78 -8.25 8.85
C GLY A 74 2.38 -7.65 8.71
N PHE A 75 1.39 -8.53 8.70
CA PHE A 75 -0.03 -8.14 8.66
C PHE A 75 -0.44 -7.33 9.89
N ARG A 76 0.19 -7.57 11.03
CA ARG A 76 -0.04 -6.75 12.22
C ARG A 76 0.21 -5.28 11.92
N TYR A 77 1.37 -4.94 11.35
CA TYR A 77 1.73 -3.57 11.02
C TYR A 77 0.82 -2.99 9.91
N PHE A 78 0.42 -3.84 8.96
CA PHE A 78 -0.56 -3.44 7.94
C PHE A 78 -1.91 -3.08 8.55
N LEU A 79 -2.41 -3.86 9.52
CA LEU A 79 -3.70 -3.63 10.18
C LEU A 79 -3.72 -2.38 11.10
N GLU A 80 -2.57 -1.88 11.52
CA GLU A 80 -2.45 -0.59 12.22
C GLU A 80 -2.76 0.61 11.30
N GLY A 81 -2.70 0.42 9.97
CA GLY A 81 -3.01 1.44 8.99
C GLY A 81 -4.47 1.42 8.54
N ASP A 82 -4.91 2.49 7.87
CA ASP A 82 -6.29 2.63 7.38
C ASP A 82 -6.55 1.95 6.03
N GLN A 83 -5.62 1.16 5.52
CA GLN A 83 -5.75 0.53 4.21
C GLN A 83 -6.67 -0.70 4.28
N PRO A 84 -7.71 -0.78 3.43
CA PRO A 84 -8.58 -1.95 3.37
C PRO A 84 -7.83 -3.15 2.76
N LEU A 85 -7.93 -4.32 3.39
CA LEU A 85 -7.20 -5.52 2.98
C LEU A 85 -7.83 -6.22 1.76
N ALA A 86 -9.16 -6.15 1.59
CA ALA A 86 -9.85 -6.80 0.48
C ALA A 86 -9.36 -6.34 -0.92
N PRO A 87 -9.21 -5.02 -1.20
CA PRO A 87 -8.61 -4.58 -2.47
C PRO A 87 -7.15 -5.01 -2.67
N VAL A 88 -6.41 -5.28 -1.59
CA VAL A 88 -5.04 -5.81 -1.67
C VAL A 88 -5.05 -7.27 -2.10
N ALA A 89 -5.94 -8.10 -1.51
CA ALA A 89 -6.14 -9.48 -1.92
C ALA A 89 -6.53 -9.58 -3.40
N ASP A 90 -7.45 -8.72 -3.87
CA ASP A 90 -7.84 -8.65 -5.27
C ASP A 90 -6.67 -8.23 -6.18
N GLY A 91 -5.83 -7.35 -5.69
CA GLY A 91 -4.61 -6.95 -6.38
C GLY A 91 -3.63 -8.11 -6.56
N PHE A 92 -3.34 -8.86 -5.51
CA PHE A 92 -2.48 -10.05 -5.61
C PHE A 92 -3.07 -11.09 -6.58
N ARG A 93 -4.37 -11.40 -6.50
CA ARG A 93 -5.04 -12.32 -7.46
C ARG A 93 -4.90 -11.83 -8.90
N THR A 94 -5.16 -10.55 -9.14
CA THR A 94 -5.10 -9.95 -10.48
C THR A 94 -3.69 -9.99 -11.05
N LEU A 95 -2.69 -9.86 -10.21
CA LEU A 95 -1.27 -9.93 -10.61
C LEU A 95 -0.73 -11.36 -10.69
N GLY A 96 -1.51 -12.37 -10.28
CA GLY A 96 -1.17 -13.79 -10.37
C GLY A 96 -0.37 -14.32 -9.18
N PHE A 97 -0.51 -13.72 -7.99
CA PHE A 97 0.12 -14.16 -6.76
C PHE A 97 -0.84 -14.94 -5.87
N ASN A 98 -0.36 -16.05 -5.30
CA ASN A 98 -1.13 -16.88 -4.37
C ASN A 98 -1.31 -16.24 -2.98
N ASP A 99 -0.58 -15.18 -2.70
CA ASP A 99 -0.61 -14.42 -1.44
C ASP A 99 -1.96 -13.76 -1.15
N ALA A 100 -2.85 -13.73 -2.14
CA ALA A 100 -4.26 -13.45 -1.94
C ALA A 100 -4.89 -14.34 -0.86
N ALA A 101 -4.49 -15.62 -0.77
CA ALA A 101 -5.00 -16.54 0.24
C ALA A 101 -4.61 -16.12 1.67
N ALA A 102 -3.39 -15.62 1.87
CA ALA A 102 -2.96 -15.07 3.16
C ALA A 102 -3.80 -13.84 3.55
N CYS A 103 -4.06 -12.94 2.61
CA CYS A 103 -4.94 -11.81 2.83
C CYS A 103 -6.37 -12.25 3.18
N ASP A 104 -6.91 -13.25 2.49
CA ASP A 104 -8.25 -13.78 2.77
C ASP A 104 -8.34 -14.41 4.16
N SER A 105 -7.31 -15.12 4.59
CA SER A 105 -7.22 -15.67 5.96
C SER A 105 -7.29 -14.56 7.01
N VAL A 106 -6.52 -13.49 6.84
CA VAL A 106 -6.55 -12.33 7.75
C VAL A 106 -7.90 -11.63 7.72
N ILE A 107 -8.52 -11.47 6.54
CA ILE A 107 -9.88 -10.90 6.41
C ILE A 107 -10.88 -11.74 7.19
N ALA A 108 -10.81 -13.07 7.10
CA ALA A 108 -11.70 -13.97 7.83
C ALA A 108 -11.52 -13.84 9.35
N LEU A 109 -10.29 -13.70 9.84
CA LEU A 109 -10.01 -13.45 11.26
C LEU A 109 -10.64 -12.15 11.76
N VAL A 110 -10.55 -11.07 10.98
CA VAL A 110 -11.21 -9.79 11.31
C VAL A 110 -12.72 -9.94 11.29
N ALA A 111 -13.27 -10.62 10.29
CA ALA A 111 -14.72 -10.82 10.15
C ALA A 111 -15.32 -11.75 11.24
N ALA A 112 -14.51 -12.60 11.87
CA ALA A 112 -14.94 -13.48 12.95
C ALA A 112 -15.33 -12.72 14.24
N GLN A 113 -15.14 -11.41 14.30
CA GLN A 113 -15.48 -10.56 15.46
C GLN A 113 -16.60 -9.54 15.14
N PRO A 114 -17.83 -10.01 14.90
CA PRO A 114 -18.92 -9.18 14.38
C PRO A 114 -19.41 -8.09 15.35
N GLN A 115 -19.10 -8.20 16.64
CA GLN A 115 -19.50 -7.24 17.68
C GLN A 115 -18.70 -5.93 17.64
N PHE A 116 -17.59 -5.88 16.90
CA PHE A 116 -16.75 -4.68 16.80
C PHE A 116 -16.93 -3.98 15.44
N THR A 117 -16.69 -2.70 15.42
CA THR A 117 -16.42 -1.99 14.16
C THR A 117 -15.17 -2.56 13.50
N GLU A 118 -14.97 -2.29 12.21
CA GLU A 118 -13.78 -2.80 11.53
C GLU A 118 -12.47 -2.32 12.20
N GLU A 119 -12.44 -1.05 12.62
CA GLU A 119 -11.31 -0.49 13.37
C GLU A 119 -11.12 -1.19 14.72
N ALA A 120 -12.19 -1.37 15.49
CA ALA A 120 -12.13 -2.06 16.78
C ALA A 120 -11.76 -3.55 16.62
N ARG A 121 -12.24 -4.23 15.57
CA ARG A 121 -11.83 -5.60 15.26
C ARG A 121 -10.34 -5.70 14.96
N ARG A 122 -9.82 -4.80 14.14
CA ARG A 122 -8.38 -4.74 13.85
C ARG A 122 -7.56 -4.50 15.11
N GLY A 123 -7.96 -3.54 15.93
CA GLY A 123 -7.32 -3.24 17.20
C GLY A 123 -7.33 -4.43 18.16
N ALA A 124 -8.45 -5.16 18.26
CA ALA A 124 -8.58 -6.35 19.10
C ALA A 124 -7.65 -7.48 18.63
N ILE A 125 -7.52 -7.70 17.32
CA ILE A 125 -6.60 -8.70 16.76
C ILE A 125 -5.15 -8.31 17.04
N ILE A 126 -4.79 -7.05 16.83
CA ILE A 126 -3.45 -6.53 17.11
C ILE A 126 -3.11 -6.71 18.58
N GLU A 127 -4.02 -6.38 19.49
CA GLU A 127 -3.81 -6.53 20.93
C GLU A 127 -3.66 -8.00 21.33
N ALA A 128 -4.52 -8.89 20.83
CA ALA A 128 -4.44 -10.31 21.06
C ALA A 128 -3.16 -10.95 20.49
N SER A 129 -2.60 -10.37 19.42
CA SER A 129 -1.37 -10.85 18.80
C SER A 129 -0.08 -10.36 19.48
N LYS A 130 -0.18 -9.46 20.47
CA LYS A 130 0.99 -9.06 21.24
C LYS A 130 1.57 -10.25 22.01
N GLY A 131 2.75 -10.72 21.57
CA GLY A 131 3.44 -11.85 22.18
C GLY A 131 3.05 -13.25 21.67
N ALA A 132 2.15 -13.34 20.68
CA ALA A 132 1.84 -14.57 19.99
C ALA A 132 1.93 -14.38 18.46
N PRO A 133 2.53 -15.29 17.71
CA PRO A 133 2.67 -15.20 16.25
C PRO A 133 1.36 -15.61 15.56
N GLN A 134 0.33 -14.76 15.61
CA GLN A 134 -0.98 -15.09 15.03
C GLN A 134 -1.01 -15.05 13.50
N PHE A 135 -0.08 -14.33 12.86
CA PHE A 135 -0.01 -14.19 11.41
C PHE A 135 1.26 -14.79 10.82
N ASP A 136 1.99 -15.62 11.54
CA ASP A 136 3.27 -16.19 11.08
C ASP A 136 3.15 -16.92 9.75
N THR A 137 2.07 -17.67 9.56
CA THR A 137 1.82 -18.40 8.31
C THR A 137 1.53 -17.43 7.18
N GLU A 138 0.66 -16.46 7.41
CA GLU A 138 0.26 -15.44 6.45
C GLU A 138 1.40 -14.49 6.12
N ASP A 139 2.14 -14.06 7.14
CA ASP A 139 3.34 -13.23 6.99
C ASP A 139 4.40 -13.96 6.18
N SER A 140 4.66 -15.25 6.50
CA SER A 140 5.63 -16.08 5.78
C SER A 140 5.27 -16.25 4.32
N ALA A 141 3.98 -16.41 3.99
CA ALA A 141 3.52 -16.50 2.62
C ALA A 141 3.87 -15.22 1.84
N VAL A 142 3.56 -14.04 2.39
CA VAL A 142 3.81 -12.75 1.73
C VAL A 142 5.29 -12.41 1.70
N PHE A 143 6.07 -12.77 2.73
CA PHE A 143 7.53 -12.54 2.76
C PHE A 143 8.29 -13.33 1.67
N GLN A 144 7.70 -14.40 1.15
CA GLN A 144 8.30 -15.18 0.06
C GLN A 144 8.15 -14.49 -1.31
N VAL A 145 7.30 -13.48 -1.45
CA VAL A 145 7.15 -12.73 -2.71
C VAL A 145 8.35 -11.81 -2.89
N PRO A 146 9.26 -12.07 -3.84
CA PRO A 146 10.34 -11.15 -4.13
C PRO A 146 9.77 -9.86 -4.72
N TRP A 147 10.27 -8.72 -4.24
CA TRP A 147 9.85 -7.42 -4.79
C TRP A 147 10.02 -7.33 -6.31
N SER A 148 11.08 -7.93 -6.85
CA SER A 148 11.33 -7.97 -8.28
C SER A 148 10.27 -8.71 -9.08
N GLU A 149 9.68 -9.78 -8.52
CA GLU A 149 8.60 -10.52 -9.17
C GLU A 149 7.31 -9.70 -9.19
N LEU A 150 6.95 -9.06 -8.06
CA LEU A 150 5.81 -8.16 -8.01
C LEU A 150 5.98 -7.01 -9.00
N GLU A 151 7.15 -6.38 -9.04
CA GLU A 151 7.45 -5.29 -9.97
C GLU A 151 7.32 -5.74 -11.43
N ALA A 152 7.82 -6.93 -11.77
CA ALA A 152 7.66 -7.50 -13.10
C ALA A 152 6.18 -7.79 -13.45
N ALA A 153 5.40 -8.31 -12.49
CA ALA A 153 3.96 -8.55 -12.68
C ALA A 153 3.19 -7.24 -12.87
N ILE A 154 3.47 -6.23 -12.07
CA ILE A 154 2.92 -4.88 -12.21
C ILE A 154 3.27 -4.32 -13.60
N GLY A 155 4.52 -4.45 -14.04
CA GLY A 155 4.95 -3.99 -15.35
C GLY A 155 4.18 -4.67 -16.49
N ARG A 156 3.96 -6.00 -16.41
CA ARG A 156 3.10 -6.71 -17.38
C ARG A 156 1.66 -6.20 -17.35
N TYR A 157 1.12 -5.95 -16.17
CA TYR A 157 -0.25 -5.42 -16.01
C TYR A 157 -0.40 -4.02 -16.59
N MET A 158 0.56 -3.13 -16.31
CA MET A 158 0.57 -1.76 -16.85
C MET A 158 0.63 -1.74 -18.38
N ARG A 159 1.48 -2.58 -18.99
CA ARG A 159 1.59 -2.70 -20.46
C ARG A 159 0.28 -3.14 -21.12
N ARG A 160 -0.51 -3.97 -20.47
CA ARG A 160 -1.83 -4.40 -20.96
C ARG A 160 -2.91 -3.32 -20.84
N SER A 161 -2.59 -2.21 -20.18
CA SER A 161 -3.52 -1.11 -19.88
C SER A 161 -2.93 0.26 -20.22
N PRO A 162 -2.52 0.52 -21.47
CA PRO A 162 -1.76 1.72 -21.84
C PRO A 162 -2.55 3.02 -21.65
N ARG A 163 -3.89 2.95 -21.63
CA ARG A 163 -4.74 4.12 -21.34
C ARG A 163 -4.59 4.58 -19.89
N ASP A 164 -4.44 3.63 -18.94
CA ASP A 164 -4.28 3.94 -17.52
C ASP A 164 -2.82 4.23 -17.15
N PHE A 165 -1.88 3.70 -17.93
CA PHE A 165 -0.44 3.79 -17.68
C PHE A 165 0.32 4.26 -18.94
N PRO A 166 0.11 5.52 -19.36
CA PRO A 166 0.81 6.06 -20.53
C PRO A 166 2.33 6.07 -20.30
N GLY A 167 3.08 5.74 -21.34
CA GLY A 167 4.54 5.75 -21.32
C GLY A 167 5.23 4.52 -20.68
N VAL A 168 4.47 3.50 -20.29
CA VAL A 168 5.04 2.19 -19.90
C VAL A 168 5.05 1.28 -21.14
N PRO A 169 6.23 0.98 -21.72
CA PRO A 169 6.38 0.22 -22.95
C PRO A 169 6.03 -1.28 -22.78
#